data_332fb6a33bd572e75f20a3c53492b8e7
#
_entry.id   332fb6a33bd572e75f20a3c53492b8e7
#
_cell.length_a   1.000
_cell.length_b   1.000
_cell.length_c   1.000
_cell.angle_alpha   90.00
_cell.angle_beta   90.00
_cell.angle_gamma   90.00
#
_symmetry.space_group_name_H-M   'P 1'
#
loop_
_entity.id
_entity.type
_entity.pdbx_description
1 polymer ?
#
loop_
_entity_poly.entity_id
_entity_poly.type
_entity_poly.pdbx_seq_one_letter_code
_entity_poly.pdbx_strand_id
1 'polypeptide(L)'
;MAVTAVSGSVARPIPRLRRMEDERWLAFVLLVPTAVLLGLFIAYPFVEGVLLSLNSTRVGIKGEFVGLKNFDKVWNDSIFRTAVWNTFWYTGVTTVFKLALGLWLAILLNRHFRGKALVRAFILLPFIIPTVLSTFAWKWMFDPTFSVINWTLFQLGFITQRINWLGDPDLAMTSIIIVNVWRGVPFFAISLLAGLQTISPELQEAAAIDGARPWQRFWHVTWPLLLPVTMVVVLFSVIQTFADFQLVYVMTGGGPANATHLFATYAYQLGIGTGLLSEGAAVSLAMFPFLFLIVVVQLLYIRRVETR
;
A
#
# COMPACT_ATOMS: atom_id res chain seq x y z
N MET A 1 49.93 -4.73 66.43
CA MET A 1 49.59 -4.53 64.97
C MET A 1 48.11 -4.15 64.87
N ALA A 2 47.84 -2.88 64.69
CA ALA A 2 46.47 -2.35 64.56
C ALA A 2 46.12 -2.26 63.09
N VAL A 3 45.06 -2.95 62.68
CA VAL A 3 44.51 -2.88 61.33
C VAL A 3 43.45 -1.77 61.32
N THR A 4 43.77 -0.68 60.69
CA THR A 4 42.84 0.44 60.44
C THR A 4 41.82 0.07 59.30
N ALA A 5 40.54 -0.02 59.69
CA ALA A 5 39.45 -0.19 58.78
C ALA A 5 39.19 1.12 58.01
N VAL A 6 39.35 1.10 56.67
CA VAL A 6 38.94 2.19 55.75
C VAL A 6 37.44 2.12 55.54
N SER A 7 36.72 3.07 56.16
CA SER A 7 35.27 3.25 55.88
C SER A 7 35.08 3.87 54.54
N GLY A 8 34.67 3.06 53.57
CA GLY A 8 34.22 3.54 52.22
C GLY A 8 32.91 4.32 52.34
N SER A 9 32.94 5.59 52.06
CA SER A 9 31.74 6.43 51.93
C SER A 9 30.95 6.00 50.69
N VAL A 10 29.80 5.35 50.92
CA VAL A 10 28.85 5.05 49.85
C VAL A 10 28.23 6.36 49.36
N ALA A 11 28.60 6.79 48.17
CA ALA A 11 28.03 7.96 47.54
C ALA A 11 26.49 7.77 47.40
N ARG A 12 25.71 8.66 48.02
CA ARG A 12 24.26 8.67 47.90
C ARG A 12 23.88 9.02 46.45
N PRO A 13 23.03 8.23 45.75
CA PRO A 13 22.62 8.52 44.39
C PRO A 13 21.84 9.84 44.34
N ILE A 14 22.18 10.69 43.37
CA ILE A 14 21.58 12.00 43.15
C ILE A 14 20.09 11.79 42.75
N PRO A 15 19.12 12.41 43.45
CA PRO A 15 17.68 12.10 43.24
C PRO A 15 17.14 12.33 41.84
N ARG A 16 17.85 13.09 41.00
CA ARG A 16 17.48 13.29 39.57
C ARG A 16 17.76 12.09 38.69
N LEU A 17 18.73 11.26 38.95
CA LEU A 17 19.05 10.05 38.20
C LEU A 17 18.03 8.94 38.47
N ARG A 18 17.45 8.86 39.68
CA ARG A 18 16.47 7.85 40.05
C ARG A 18 15.15 7.93 39.27
N ARG A 19 14.79 9.12 38.76
CA ARG A 19 13.59 9.31 37.90
C ARG A 19 13.82 8.86 36.46
N MET A 20 15.06 8.86 35.97
CA MET A 20 15.40 8.37 34.65
C MET A 20 15.61 6.85 34.61
N GLU A 21 15.75 6.20 35.75
CA GLU A 21 15.83 4.72 35.91
C GLU A 21 14.44 4.08 35.94
N ASP A 22 13.35 4.87 36.08
CA ASP A 22 11.99 4.38 35.94
C ASP A 22 11.69 4.17 34.43
N GLU A 23 11.68 2.92 33.99
CA GLU A 23 11.43 2.52 32.57
C GLU A 23 10.18 3.18 31.99
N ARG A 24 9.17 3.40 32.83
CA ARG A 24 7.92 4.06 32.42
C ARG A 24 8.12 5.54 32.11
N TRP A 25 8.90 6.24 32.91
CA TRP A 25 9.22 7.65 32.69
C TRP A 25 10.09 7.84 31.43
N LEU A 26 11.11 6.97 31.29
CA LEU A 26 11.96 6.97 30.09
C LEU A 26 11.14 6.69 28.82
N ALA A 27 10.26 5.67 28.85
CA ALA A 27 9.37 5.36 27.75
C ALA A 27 8.45 6.55 27.41
N PHE A 28 7.87 7.21 28.42
CA PHE A 28 7.03 8.39 28.20
C PHE A 28 7.82 9.54 27.54
N VAL A 29 8.99 9.88 28.04
CA VAL A 29 9.83 10.95 27.49
C VAL A 29 10.27 10.65 26.05
N LEU A 30 10.57 9.40 25.72
CA LEU A 30 10.95 8.98 24.36
C LEU A 30 9.75 8.97 23.39
N LEU A 31 8.54 8.68 23.88
CA LEU A 31 7.33 8.65 23.06
C LEU A 31 6.73 10.04 22.80
N VAL A 32 6.91 11.00 23.72
CA VAL A 32 6.33 12.35 23.60
C VAL A 32 6.68 13.05 22.28
N PRO A 33 7.95 13.13 21.83
CA PRO A 33 8.26 13.78 20.56
C PRO A 33 7.52 13.16 19.37
N THR A 34 7.46 11.83 19.31
CA THR A 34 6.74 11.10 18.27
C THR A 34 5.24 11.34 18.35
N ALA A 35 4.65 11.30 19.57
CA ALA A 35 3.23 11.56 19.78
C ALA A 35 2.85 13.00 19.38
N VAL A 36 3.70 13.98 19.69
CA VAL A 36 3.50 15.39 19.29
C VAL A 36 3.53 15.52 17.76
N LEU A 37 4.51 14.91 17.09
CA LEU A 37 4.59 14.93 15.62
C LEU A 37 3.37 14.27 14.98
N LEU A 38 2.97 13.10 15.45
CA LEU A 38 1.75 12.42 14.97
C LEU A 38 0.48 13.26 15.24
N GLY A 39 0.40 13.89 16.40
CA GLY A 39 -0.70 14.79 16.75
C GLY A 39 -0.80 15.98 15.80
N LEU A 40 0.31 16.67 15.54
CA LEU A 40 0.34 17.86 14.70
C LEU A 40 0.19 17.54 13.19
N PHE A 41 0.81 16.49 12.69
CA PHE A 41 0.86 16.25 11.24
C PHE A 41 -0.16 15.22 10.74
N ILE A 42 -0.76 14.42 11.62
CA ILE A 42 -1.76 13.43 11.25
C ILE A 42 -3.10 13.73 11.93
N ALA A 43 -3.14 13.78 13.27
CA ALA A 43 -4.42 13.92 13.98
C ALA A 43 -5.07 15.29 13.72
N TYR A 44 -4.33 16.39 13.77
CA TYR A 44 -4.85 17.73 13.53
C TYR A 44 -5.44 17.89 12.10
N PRO A 45 -4.72 17.57 10.99
CA PRO A 45 -5.28 17.64 9.65
C PRO A 45 -6.48 16.69 9.43
N PHE A 46 -6.49 15.53 10.10
CA PHE A 46 -7.63 14.62 10.05
C PHE A 46 -8.88 15.24 10.70
N VAL A 47 -8.74 15.84 11.89
CA VAL A 47 -9.85 16.53 12.56
C VAL A 47 -10.34 17.71 11.73
N GLU A 48 -9.43 18.52 11.18
CA GLU A 48 -9.80 19.61 10.26
C GLU A 48 -10.53 19.08 9.02
N GLY A 49 -10.11 17.95 8.45
CA GLY A 49 -10.81 17.28 7.35
C GLY A 49 -12.24 16.87 7.73
N VAL A 50 -12.42 16.34 8.95
CA VAL A 50 -13.77 16.01 9.48
C VAL A 50 -14.62 17.27 9.63
N LEU A 51 -14.10 18.32 10.25
CA LEU A 51 -14.81 19.59 10.40
C LEU A 51 -15.15 20.22 9.05
N LEU A 52 -14.21 20.18 8.10
CA LEU A 52 -14.41 20.68 6.74
C LEU A 52 -15.53 19.92 6.02
N SER A 53 -15.62 18.62 6.17
CA SER A 53 -16.67 17.80 5.53
C SER A 53 -18.08 18.12 6.04
N LEU A 54 -18.19 18.63 7.26
CA LEU A 54 -19.45 19.01 7.90
C LEU A 54 -19.87 20.48 7.64
N ASN A 55 -19.01 21.25 6.97
CA ASN A 55 -19.25 22.65 6.61
C ASN A 55 -19.54 22.79 5.10
N SER A 56 -19.90 24.00 4.62
CA SER A 56 -20.13 24.31 3.20
C SER A 56 -18.98 25.13 2.58
N THR A 57 -17.76 24.92 3.03
CA THR A 57 -16.58 25.69 2.66
C THR A 57 -16.17 25.44 1.21
N ARG A 58 -15.86 26.53 0.49
CA ARG A 58 -15.28 26.53 -0.85
C ARG A 58 -13.97 27.33 -0.85
N VAL A 59 -13.18 27.21 -1.90
CA VAL A 59 -11.96 28.02 -2.03
C VAL A 59 -12.33 29.50 -1.98
N GLY A 60 -11.71 30.23 -1.05
CA GLY A 60 -11.96 31.67 -0.81
C GLY A 60 -13.25 32.02 -0.06
N ILE A 61 -14.10 31.06 0.27
CA ILE A 61 -15.38 31.29 0.95
C ILE A 61 -15.47 30.39 2.17
N LYS A 62 -15.50 31.01 3.37
CA LYS A 62 -15.73 30.27 4.62
C LYS A 62 -17.19 29.81 4.66
N GLY A 63 -17.39 28.52 4.85
CA GLY A 63 -18.72 27.93 4.90
C GLY A 63 -19.33 27.92 6.31
N GLU A 64 -20.61 27.63 6.34
CA GLU A 64 -21.38 27.39 7.56
C GLU A 64 -21.50 25.89 7.82
N PHE A 65 -21.88 25.54 9.06
CA PHE A 65 -22.10 24.13 9.42
C PHE A 65 -23.38 23.62 8.75
N VAL A 66 -23.24 22.56 7.97
CA VAL A 66 -24.33 21.93 7.20
C VAL A 66 -24.59 20.48 7.59
N GLY A 67 -23.85 19.95 8.58
CA GLY A 67 -23.95 18.55 9.00
C GLY A 67 -23.60 17.58 7.88
N LEU A 68 -24.42 16.57 7.65
CA LEU A 68 -24.14 15.49 6.68
C LEU A 68 -24.56 15.80 5.23
N LYS A 69 -24.94 17.02 4.89
CA LYS A 69 -25.41 17.39 3.54
C LYS A 69 -24.36 17.11 2.45
N ASN A 70 -23.08 17.29 2.74
CA ASN A 70 -22.02 16.99 1.76
C ASN A 70 -21.92 15.48 1.47
N PHE A 71 -22.09 14.64 2.49
CA PHE A 71 -22.11 13.19 2.33
C PHE A 71 -23.32 12.73 1.50
N ASP A 72 -24.50 13.34 1.73
CA ASP A 72 -25.68 13.05 0.91
C ASP A 72 -25.47 13.42 -0.56
N LYS A 73 -24.92 14.61 -0.84
CA LYS A 73 -24.58 15.02 -2.21
C LYS A 73 -23.61 14.07 -2.87
N VAL A 74 -22.50 13.76 -2.17
CA VAL A 74 -21.46 12.85 -2.67
C VAL A 74 -22.03 11.47 -2.95
N TRP A 75 -22.87 10.93 -2.06
CA TRP A 75 -23.47 9.60 -2.24
C TRP A 75 -24.41 9.53 -3.44
N ASN A 76 -25.10 10.60 -3.77
CA ASN A 76 -25.98 10.71 -4.94
C ASN A 76 -25.22 11.00 -6.24
N ASP A 77 -23.94 11.30 -6.18
CA ASP A 77 -23.09 11.55 -7.34
C ASP A 77 -22.72 10.24 -8.07
N SER A 78 -22.99 10.19 -9.37
CA SER A 78 -22.68 9.02 -10.21
C SER A 78 -21.16 8.79 -10.33
N ILE A 79 -20.36 9.86 -10.37
CA ILE A 79 -18.91 9.79 -10.48
C ILE A 79 -18.30 9.21 -9.17
N PHE A 80 -18.85 9.62 -8.03
CA PHE A 80 -18.45 9.02 -6.75
C PHE A 80 -18.71 7.51 -6.71
N ARG A 81 -19.88 7.06 -7.13
CA ARG A 81 -20.21 5.62 -7.18
C ARG A 81 -19.25 4.85 -8.11
N THR A 82 -18.91 5.45 -9.26
CA THR A 82 -17.90 4.90 -10.17
C THR A 82 -16.52 4.83 -9.49
N ALA A 83 -16.11 5.89 -8.79
CA ALA A 83 -14.83 5.91 -8.07
C ALA A 83 -14.78 4.87 -6.94
N VAL A 84 -15.89 4.64 -6.23
CA VAL A 84 -16.01 3.55 -5.24
C VAL A 84 -15.77 2.20 -5.91
N TRP A 85 -16.52 1.89 -6.95
CA TRP A 85 -16.39 0.62 -7.68
C TRP A 85 -14.98 0.43 -8.22
N ASN A 86 -14.43 1.43 -8.88
CA ASN A 86 -13.09 1.41 -9.44
C ASN A 86 -12.03 1.16 -8.36
N THR A 87 -12.15 1.77 -7.18
CA THR A 87 -11.16 1.59 -6.11
C THR A 87 -11.14 0.14 -5.63
N PHE A 88 -12.31 -0.49 -5.43
CA PHE A 88 -12.37 -1.89 -5.04
C PHE A 88 -11.90 -2.83 -6.16
N TRP A 89 -12.34 -2.60 -7.38
CA TRP A 89 -11.93 -3.38 -8.56
C TRP A 89 -10.42 -3.29 -8.77
N TYR A 90 -9.88 -2.08 -8.84
CA TYR A 90 -8.45 -1.81 -9.00
C TYR A 90 -7.63 -2.46 -7.90
N THR A 91 -8.00 -2.29 -6.65
CA THR A 91 -7.28 -2.85 -5.51
C THR A 91 -7.35 -4.37 -5.50
N GLY A 92 -8.51 -4.95 -5.74
CA GLY A 92 -8.69 -6.40 -5.79
C GLY A 92 -7.90 -7.06 -6.90
N VAL A 93 -8.07 -6.58 -8.13
CA VAL A 93 -7.39 -7.14 -9.31
C VAL A 93 -5.88 -7.01 -9.20
N THR A 94 -5.38 -5.81 -8.88
CA THR A 94 -3.93 -5.60 -8.77
C THR A 94 -3.31 -6.44 -7.64
N THR A 95 -4.00 -6.60 -6.51
CA THR A 95 -3.51 -7.41 -5.39
C THR A 95 -3.40 -8.88 -5.77
N VAL A 96 -4.41 -9.43 -6.46
CA VAL A 96 -4.38 -10.82 -6.95
C VAL A 96 -3.21 -11.04 -7.92
N PHE A 97 -3.02 -10.17 -8.90
CA PHE A 97 -1.92 -10.30 -9.84
C PHE A 97 -0.54 -10.10 -9.18
N LYS A 98 -0.41 -9.12 -8.29
CA LYS A 98 0.84 -8.91 -7.52
C LYS A 98 1.19 -10.12 -6.66
N LEU A 99 0.20 -10.72 -5.99
CA LEU A 99 0.41 -11.93 -5.19
C LEU A 99 0.82 -13.11 -6.07
N ALA A 100 0.08 -13.37 -7.15
CA ALA A 100 0.36 -14.50 -8.05
C ALA A 100 1.74 -14.40 -8.69
N LEU A 101 2.06 -13.27 -9.32
CA LEU A 101 3.33 -13.04 -9.99
C LEU A 101 4.49 -12.91 -8.98
N GLY A 102 4.26 -12.25 -7.86
CA GLY A 102 5.25 -12.10 -6.80
C GLY A 102 5.61 -13.44 -6.15
N LEU A 103 4.62 -14.29 -5.87
CA LEU A 103 4.83 -15.63 -5.35
C LEU A 103 5.59 -16.51 -6.35
N TRP A 104 5.18 -16.47 -7.61
CA TRP A 104 5.89 -17.18 -8.68
C TRP A 104 7.36 -16.77 -8.76
N LEU A 105 7.64 -15.46 -8.76
CA LEU A 105 9.02 -14.94 -8.74
C LEU A 105 9.76 -15.32 -7.45
N ALA A 106 9.12 -15.27 -6.29
CA ALA A 106 9.72 -15.66 -5.01
C ALA A 106 10.18 -17.13 -5.04
N ILE A 107 9.34 -18.03 -5.55
CA ILE A 107 9.67 -19.45 -5.70
C ILE A 107 10.85 -19.65 -6.66
N LEU A 108 10.88 -18.94 -7.80
CA LEU A 108 12.00 -18.98 -8.73
C LEU A 108 13.30 -18.48 -8.10
N LEU A 109 13.24 -17.34 -7.40
CA LEU A 109 14.37 -16.72 -6.72
C LEU A 109 14.84 -17.52 -5.50
N ASN A 110 14.03 -18.42 -4.98
CA ASN A 110 14.43 -19.30 -3.87
C ASN A 110 15.33 -20.43 -4.33
N ARG A 111 15.36 -20.75 -5.63
CA ARG A 111 16.27 -21.77 -6.19
C ARG A 111 17.72 -21.28 -6.19
N HIS A 112 18.66 -22.24 -6.21
CA HIS A 112 20.08 -21.96 -6.35
C HIS A 112 20.45 -21.82 -7.84
N PHE A 113 20.90 -20.63 -8.23
CA PHE A 113 21.45 -20.39 -9.58
C PHE A 113 22.48 -19.26 -9.54
N ARG A 114 23.38 -19.26 -10.56
CA ARG A 114 24.42 -18.22 -10.70
C ARG A 114 23.80 -16.88 -11.08
N GLY A 115 24.31 -15.78 -10.50
CA GLY A 115 23.78 -14.43 -10.79
C GLY A 115 22.52 -14.02 -10.03
N LYS A 116 22.07 -14.79 -9.05
CA LYS A 116 20.86 -14.53 -8.24
C LYS A 116 20.80 -13.10 -7.66
N ALA A 117 21.93 -12.57 -7.18
CA ALA A 117 22.00 -11.23 -6.63
C ALA A 117 21.67 -10.16 -7.68
N LEU A 118 22.21 -10.32 -8.90
CA LEU A 118 21.95 -9.41 -10.02
C LEU A 118 20.48 -9.45 -10.46
N VAL A 119 19.91 -10.65 -10.58
CA VAL A 119 18.48 -10.82 -10.93
C VAL A 119 17.58 -10.16 -9.88
N ARG A 120 17.89 -10.33 -8.58
CA ARG A 120 17.15 -9.65 -7.49
C ARG A 120 17.25 -8.14 -7.60
N ALA A 121 18.43 -7.59 -7.92
CA ALA A 121 18.63 -6.15 -8.09
C ALA A 121 17.77 -5.62 -9.26
N PHE A 122 17.76 -6.30 -10.41
CA PHE A 122 16.94 -5.89 -11.57
C PHE A 122 15.42 -5.98 -11.28
N ILE A 123 14.97 -7.02 -10.60
CA ILE A 123 13.56 -7.17 -10.23
C ILE A 123 13.12 -6.04 -9.30
N LEU A 124 14.00 -5.50 -8.45
CA LEU A 124 13.67 -4.40 -7.54
C LEU A 124 13.55 -3.02 -8.22
N LEU A 125 14.11 -2.85 -9.42
CA LEU A 125 14.11 -1.54 -10.11
C LEU A 125 12.72 -0.89 -10.22
N PRO A 126 11.65 -1.60 -10.63
CA PRO A 126 10.32 -1.00 -10.74
C PRO A 126 9.80 -0.41 -9.43
N PHE A 127 10.17 -1.01 -8.31
CA PHE A 127 9.74 -0.58 -6.98
C PHE A 127 10.55 0.62 -6.45
N ILE A 128 11.84 0.67 -6.78
CA ILE A 128 12.76 1.73 -6.32
C ILE A 128 12.56 3.04 -7.09
N ILE A 129 12.18 2.97 -8.38
CA ILE A 129 11.97 4.16 -9.20
C ILE A 129 10.79 4.98 -8.63
N PRO A 130 10.95 6.31 -8.43
CA PRO A 130 9.86 7.17 -7.96
C PRO A 130 8.61 7.02 -8.82
N THR A 131 7.43 6.91 -8.15
CA THR A 131 6.14 6.63 -8.81
C THR A 131 5.87 7.56 -9.97
N VAL A 132 6.00 8.85 -9.76
CA VAL A 132 5.69 9.87 -10.78
C VAL A 132 6.55 9.70 -12.03
N LEU A 133 7.86 9.47 -11.85
CA LEU A 133 8.78 9.30 -13.00
C LEU A 133 8.46 8.03 -13.79
N SER A 134 8.27 6.90 -13.11
CA SER A 134 7.90 5.65 -13.79
C SER A 134 6.55 5.76 -14.50
N THR A 135 5.58 6.48 -13.90
CA THR A 135 4.26 6.66 -14.49
C THR A 135 4.31 7.54 -15.75
N PHE A 136 5.14 8.59 -15.78
CA PHE A 136 5.35 9.38 -17.01
C PHE A 136 5.95 8.53 -18.13
N ALA A 137 6.93 7.67 -17.81
CA ALA A 137 7.50 6.76 -18.81
C ALA A 137 6.43 5.80 -19.38
N TRP A 138 5.60 5.21 -18.51
CA TRP A 138 4.49 4.37 -18.93
C TRP A 138 3.43 5.13 -19.73
N LYS A 139 3.07 6.35 -19.32
CA LYS A 139 2.15 7.21 -20.06
C LYS A 139 2.62 7.44 -21.49
N TRP A 140 3.92 7.65 -21.66
CA TRP A 140 4.52 7.79 -23.00
C TRP A 140 4.53 6.48 -23.78
N MET A 141 4.76 5.34 -23.11
CA MET A 141 4.68 4.02 -23.74
C MET A 141 3.25 3.68 -24.20
N PHE A 142 2.23 4.22 -23.55
CA PHE A 142 0.81 4.06 -23.93
C PHE A 142 0.28 5.17 -24.87
N ASP A 143 1.11 6.13 -25.26
CA ASP A 143 0.70 7.20 -26.18
C ASP A 143 0.28 6.62 -27.56
N PRO A 144 -0.88 6.99 -28.11
CA PRO A 144 -1.37 6.39 -29.35
C PRO A 144 -0.45 6.65 -30.55
N THR A 145 0.34 7.72 -30.54
CA THR A 145 1.20 8.13 -31.65
C THR A 145 2.59 7.51 -31.56
N PHE A 146 3.20 7.55 -30.38
CA PHE A 146 4.60 7.15 -30.16
C PHE A 146 4.77 5.84 -29.38
N SER A 147 3.68 5.10 -29.16
CA SER A 147 3.66 3.89 -28.35
C SER A 147 4.60 2.80 -28.87
N VAL A 148 5.62 2.47 -28.09
CA VAL A 148 6.44 1.29 -28.34
C VAL A 148 5.62 -0.01 -28.21
N ILE A 149 4.57 -0.01 -27.37
CA ILE A 149 3.66 -1.14 -27.19
C ILE A 149 2.87 -1.38 -28.47
N ASN A 150 2.24 -0.34 -29.03
CA ASN A 150 1.53 -0.44 -30.31
C ASN A 150 2.46 -0.88 -31.43
N TRP A 151 3.64 -0.30 -31.50
CA TRP A 151 4.63 -0.68 -32.51
C TRP A 151 5.00 -2.17 -32.42
N THR A 152 5.29 -2.66 -31.20
CA THR A 152 5.64 -4.06 -30.98
C THR A 152 4.50 -4.98 -31.34
N LEU A 153 3.28 -4.68 -30.89
CA LEU A 153 2.09 -5.49 -31.18
C LEU A 153 1.78 -5.53 -32.69
N PHE A 154 1.98 -4.41 -33.37
CA PHE A 154 1.82 -4.31 -34.83
C PHE A 154 2.85 -5.17 -35.56
N GLN A 155 4.14 -5.09 -35.18
CA GLN A 155 5.21 -5.90 -35.80
C GLN A 155 5.02 -7.40 -35.59
N LEU A 156 4.45 -7.78 -34.43
CA LEU A 156 4.14 -9.18 -34.13
C LEU A 156 2.83 -9.67 -34.77
N GLY A 157 2.09 -8.80 -35.48
CA GLY A 157 0.84 -9.14 -36.14
C GLY A 157 -0.37 -9.30 -35.22
N PHE A 158 -0.27 -8.86 -33.94
CA PHE A 158 -1.37 -8.95 -32.98
C PHE A 158 -2.44 -7.85 -33.20
N ILE A 159 -2.06 -6.72 -33.77
CA ILE A 159 -2.96 -5.62 -34.07
C ILE A 159 -2.76 -5.11 -35.50
N THR A 160 -3.84 -4.64 -36.12
CA THR A 160 -3.83 -4.01 -37.47
C THR A 160 -3.97 -2.49 -37.41
N GLN A 161 -4.43 -1.97 -36.27
CA GLN A 161 -4.61 -0.54 -36.02
C GLN A 161 -4.03 -0.16 -34.65
N ARG A 162 -3.66 1.10 -34.50
CA ARG A 162 -3.14 1.62 -33.21
C ARG A 162 -4.24 1.64 -32.16
N ILE A 163 -3.95 1.11 -31.01
CA ILE A 163 -4.83 1.11 -29.84
C ILE A 163 -4.66 2.43 -29.08
N ASN A 164 -5.76 3.10 -28.76
CA ASN A 164 -5.74 4.26 -27.88
C ASN A 164 -5.91 3.81 -26.42
N TRP A 165 -4.80 3.38 -25.80
CA TRP A 165 -4.77 2.79 -24.47
C TRP A 165 -5.37 3.66 -23.37
N LEU A 166 -5.16 4.98 -23.42
CA LEU A 166 -5.60 5.91 -22.38
C LEU A 166 -6.83 6.72 -22.78
N GLY A 167 -7.30 6.59 -24.02
CA GLY A 167 -8.48 7.29 -24.52
C GLY A 167 -9.76 6.45 -24.49
N ASP A 168 -9.65 5.14 -24.25
CA ASP A 168 -10.76 4.24 -24.04
C ASP A 168 -10.93 3.95 -22.54
N PRO A 169 -12.14 4.02 -21.94
CA PRO A 169 -12.37 3.83 -20.52
C PRO A 169 -11.85 2.50 -19.95
N ASP A 170 -12.13 1.40 -20.64
CA ASP A 170 -11.76 0.06 -20.16
C ASP A 170 -10.25 -0.19 -20.29
N LEU A 171 -9.69 0.27 -21.41
CA LEU A 171 -8.24 0.17 -21.66
C LEU A 171 -7.43 1.09 -20.74
N ALA A 172 -7.97 2.27 -20.40
CA ALA A 172 -7.32 3.18 -19.48
C ALA A 172 -7.20 2.57 -18.08
N MET A 173 -8.27 1.98 -17.56
CA MET A 173 -8.23 1.27 -16.27
C MET A 173 -7.29 0.05 -16.32
N THR A 174 -7.33 -0.72 -17.40
CA THR A 174 -6.42 -1.86 -17.62
C THR A 174 -4.96 -1.41 -17.67
N SER A 175 -4.64 -0.30 -18.34
CA SER A 175 -3.30 0.28 -18.40
C SER A 175 -2.79 0.69 -17.01
N ILE A 176 -3.64 1.31 -16.20
CA ILE A 176 -3.33 1.67 -14.81
C ILE A 176 -3.04 0.42 -13.97
N ILE A 177 -3.87 -0.63 -14.10
CA ILE A 177 -3.68 -1.93 -13.43
C ILE A 177 -2.33 -2.54 -13.81
N ILE A 178 -1.98 -2.59 -15.09
CA ILE A 178 -0.71 -3.14 -15.58
C ILE A 178 0.48 -2.43 -14.92
N VAL A 179 0.46 -1.10 -14.86
CA VAL A 179 1.56 -0.33 -14.26
C VAL A 179 1.64 -0.53 -12.76
N ASN A 180 0.51 -0.59 -12.06
CA ASN A 180 0.49 -0.86 -10.61
C ASN A 180 1.02 -2.26 -10.29
N VAL A 181 0.62 -3.26 -11.07
CA VAL A 181 1.12 -4.64 -10.94
C VAL A 181 2.62 -4.69 -11.18
N TRP A 182 3.11 -4.11 -12.29
CA TRP A 182 4.54 -4.05 -12.62
C TRP A 182 5.37 -3.43 -11.49
N ARG A 183 4.89 -2.35 -10.89
CA ARG A 183 5.56 -1.69 -9.77
C ARG A 183 5.49 -2.48 -8.46
N GLY A 184 4.37 -3.16 -8.21
CA GLY A 184 4.11 -3.85 -6.95
C GLY A 184 4.67 -5.26 -6.85
N VAL A 185 4.81 -5.97 -7.96
CA VAL A 185 5.32 -7.36 -8.01
C VAL A 185 6.68 -7.53 -7.31
N PRO A 186 7.66 -6.63 -7.47
CA PRO A 186 8.94 -6.74 -6.77
C PRO A 186 8.82 -6.80 -5.25
N PHE A 187 7.96 -5.98 -4.67
CA PHE A 187 7.72 -5.98 -3.22
C PHE A 187 7.18 -7.32 -2.74
N PHE A 188 6.18 -7.89 -3.44
CA PHE A 188 5.67 -9.23 -3.14
C PHE A 188 6.76 -10.29 -3.30
N ALA A 189 7.51 -10.25 -4.40
CA ALA A 189 8.54 -11.25 -4.69
C ALA A 189 9.62 -11.30 -3.61
N ILE A 190 10.15 -10.16 -3.16
CA ILE A 190 11.21 -10.13 -2.15
C ILE A 190 10.67 -10.44 -0.75
N SER A 191 9.50 -9.93 -0.39
CA SER A 191 8.89 -10.20 0.92
C SER A 191 8.52 -11.68 1.07
N LEU A 192 7.90 -12.28 0.05
CA LEU A 192 7.56 -13.70 0.07
C LEU A 192 8.81 -14.59 -0.03
N LEU A 193 9.86 -14.17 -0.74
CA LEU A 193 11.14 -14.85 -0.74
C LEU A 193 11.77 -14.87 0.66
N ALA A 194 11.73 -13.75 1.38
CA ALA A 194 12.20 -13.71 2.76
C ALA A 194 11.41 -14.69 3.63
N GLY A 195 10.08 -14.74 3.49
CA GLY A 195 9.24 -15.73 4.17
C GLY A 195 9.56 -17.17 3.78
N LEU A 196 9.81 -17.47 2.49
CA LEU A 196 10.21 -18.81 2.06
C LEU A 196 11.55 -19.24 2.67
N GLN A 197 12.47 -18.31 2.92
CA GLN A 197 13.78 -18.60 3.49
C GLN A 197 13.75 -18.86 5.01
N THR A 198 12.67 -18.57 5.70
CA THR A 198 12.48 -18.93 7.12
C THR A 198 11.96 -20.36 7.31
N ILE A 199 11.46 -21.00 6.25
CA ILE A 199 10.95 -22.38 6.31
C ILE A 199 12.14 -23.35 6.30
N SER A 200 12.23 -24.18 7.35
CA SER A 200 13.30 -25.19 7.46
C SER A 200 13.27 -26.17 6.27
N PRO A 201 14.43 -26.42 5.61
CA PRO A 201 14.53 -27.41 4.57
C PRO A 201 14.12 -28.83 5.02
N GLU A 202 14.35 -29.15 6.30
CA GLU A 202 14.03 -30.44 6.90
C GLU A 202 12.54 -30.80 6.78
N LEU A 203 11.64 -29.80 6.87
CA LEU A 203 10.20 -30.01 6.68
C LEU A 203 9.86 -30.42 5.25
N GLN A 204 10.61 -29.87 4.28
CA GLN A 204 10.44 -30.20 2.87
C GLN A 204 10.99 -31.59 2.56
N GLU A 205 12.10 -31.98 3.20
CA GLU A 205 12.74 -33.28 3.05
C GLU A 205 11.90 -34.37 3.71
N ALA A 206 11.39 -34.16 4.94
CA ALA A 206 10.49 -35.10 5.62
C ALA A 206 9.24 -35.37 4.77
N ALA A 207 8.57 -34.33 4.28
CA ALA A 207 7.42 -34.51 3.41
C ALA A 207 7.76 -35.22 2.08
N ALA A 208 9.00 -35.08 1.59
CA ALA A 208 9.46 -35.82 0.40
C ALA A 208 9.67 -37.31 0.72
N ILE A 209 10.20 -37.65 1.89
CA ILE A 209 10.37 -39.02 2.37
C ILE A 209 9.00 -39.70 2.55
N ASP A 210 8.01 -38.97 3.04
CA ASP A 210 6.59 -39.40 3.16
C ASP A 210 5.91 -39.56 1.78
N GLY A 211 6.60 -39.35 0.67
CA GLY A 211 6.09 -39.49 -0.69
C GLY A 211 5.27 -38.35 -1.22
N ALA A 212 5.25 -37.20 -0.55
CA ALA A 212 4.51 -36.02 -1.02
C ALA A 212 5.12 -35.43 -2.29
N ARG A 213 4.29 -35.27 -3.32
CA ARG A 213 4.66 -34.60 -4.59
C ARG A 213 4.92 -33.11 -4.37
N PRO A 214 5.67 -32.42 -5.26
CA PRO A 214 6.00 -30.99 -5.11
C PRO A 214 4.77 -30.09 -4.88
N TRP A 215 3.67 -30.35 -5.57
CA TRP A 215 2.39 -29.63 -5.40
C TRP A 215 1.78 -29.86 -4.01
N GLN A 216 1.82 -31.08 -3.50
CA GLN A 216 1.33 -31.42 -2.15
C GLN A 216 2.18 -30.74 -1.08
N ARG A 217 3.52 -30.76 -1.23
CA ARG A 217 4.44 -30.06 -0.33
C ARG A 217 4.18 -28.56 -0.32
N PHE A 218 3.90 -27.96 -1.51
CA PHE A 218 3.55 -26.54 -1.56
C PHE A 218 2.31 -26.23 -0.75
N TRP A 219 1.19 -26.94 -0.97
CA TRP A 219 -0.09 -26.59 -0.33
C TRP A 219 -0.20 -27.02 1.14
N HIS A 220 0.50 -28.10 1.56
CA HIS A 220 0.38 -28.62 2.92
C HIS A 220 1.54 -28.22 3.84
N VAL A 221 2.69 -27.80 3.30
CA VAL A 221 3.85 -27.40 4.09
C VAL A 221 4.19 -25.92 3.82
N THR A 222 4.51 -25.57 2.56
CA THR A 222 5.03 -24.23 2.23
C THR A 222 3.98 -23.16 2.44
N TRP A 223 2.80 -23.32 1.85
CA TRP A 223 1.76 -22.29 1.86
C TRP A 223 1.23 -21.97 3.28
N PRO A 224 0.91 -22.95 4.14
CA PRO A 224 0.48 -22.67 5.51
C PRO A 224 1.54 -21.90 6.32
N LEU A 225 2.82 -22.25 6.18
CA LEU A 225 3.91 -21.58 6.88
C LEU A 225 4.22 -20.18 6.30
N LEU A 226 3.97 -19.97 5.01
CA LEU A 226 4.14 -18.69 4.34
C LEU A 226 2.96 -17.73 4.59
N LEU A 227 1.79 -18.26 4.96
CA LEU A 227 0.53 -17.51 5.06
C LEU A 227 0.60 -16.28 5.97
N PRO A 228 1.21 -16.30 7.17
CA PRO A 228 1.34 -15.11 8.00
C PRO A 228 2.07 -13.97 7.30
N VAL A 229 3.21 -14.26 6.67
CA VAL A 229 3.97 -13.28 5.89
C VAL A 229 3.16 -12.78 4.70
N THR A 230 2.48 -13.67 3.98
CA THR A 230 1.61 -13.32 2.85
C THR A 230 0.52 -12.34 3.27
N MET A 231 -0.12 -12.57 4.41
CA MET A 231 -1.18 -11.68 4.92
C MET A 231 -0.67 -10.29 5.23
N VAL A 232 0.50 -10.16 5.85
CA VAL A 232 1.11 -8.85 6.12
C VAL A 232 1.44 -8.11 4.82
N VAL A 233 2.02 -8.81 3.84
CA VAL A 233 2.37 -8.23 2.53
C VAL A 233 1.11 -7.79 1.77
N VAL A 234 0.06 -8.60 1.78
CA VAL A 234 -1.23 -8.28 1.17
C VAL A 234 -1.88 -7.08 1.86
N LEU A 235 -1.89 -7.04 3.21
CA LEU A 235 -2.42 -5.91 3.99
C LEU A 235 -1.75 -4.59 3.57
N PHE A 236 -0.43 -4.58 3.58
CA PHE A 236 0.34 -3.40 3.22
C PHE A 236 0.04 -2.97 1.76
N SER A 237 0.01 -3.93 0.83
CA SER A 237 -0.32 -3.65 -0.57
C SER A 237 -1.73 -3.11 -0.76
N VAL A 238 -2.72 -3.66 -0.06
CA VAL A 238 -4.12 -3.19 -0.12
C VAL A 238 -4.22 -1.76 0.36
N ILE A 239 -3.63 -1.43 1.52
CA ILE A 239 -3.63 -0.06 2.05
C ILE A 239 -3.03 0.93 1.04
N GLN A 240 -1.86 0.62 0.50
CA GLN A 240 -1.17 1.47 -0.47
C GLN A 240 -1.92 1.63 -1.79
N THR A 241 -2.54 0.55 -2.28
CA THR A 241 -3.26 0.56 -3.56
C THR A 241 -4.63 1.21 -3.44
N PHE A 242 -5.32 1.00 -2.32
CA PHE A 242 -6.64 1.61 -2.06
C PHE A 242 -6.55 3.14 -1.98
N ALA A 243 -5.44 3.66 -1.48
CA ALA A 243 -5.16 5.09 -1.37
C ALA A 243 -4.30 5.63 -2.55
N ASP A 244 -4.18 4.89 -3.66
CA ASP A 244 -3.32 5.31 -4.78
C ASP A 244 -3.88 6.56 -5.45
N PHE A 245 -3.09 7.62 -5.40
CA PHE A 245 -3.35 8.90 -6.05
C PHE A 245 -2.39 9.13 -7.22
N GLN A 246 -1.09 8.96 -6.97
CA GLN A 246 -0.04 9.45 -7.85
C GLN A 246 -0.07 8.79 -9.22
N LEU A 247 -0.22 7.47 -9.27
CA LEU A 247 -0.22 6.70 -10.51
C LEU A 247 -1.42 7.09 -11.37
N VAL A 248 -2.62 7.06 -10.79
CA VAL A 248 -3.86 7.34 -11.53
C VAL A 248 -3.92 8.80 -11.97
N TYR A 249 -3.55 9.73 -11.09
CA TYR A 249 -3.56 11.16 -11.42
C TYR A 249 -2.59 11.51 -12.57
N VAL A 250 -1.37 11.00 -12.53
CA VAL A 250 -0.37 11.26 -13.58
C VAL A 250 -0.74 10.58 -14.90
N MET A 251 -1.28 9.35 -14.84
CA MET A 251 -1.61 8.57 -16.03
C MET A 251 -2.81 9.14 -16.79
N THR A 252 -3.92 9.34 -16.09
CA THR A 252 -5.23 9.66 -16.69
C THR A 252 -5.91 10.89 -16.09
N GLY A 253 -5.53 11.31 -14.88
CA GLY A 253 -6.24 12.34 -14.11
C GLY A 253 -7.68 11.96 -13.77
N GLY A 254 -8.04 10.66 -13.81
CA GLY A 254 -9.40 10.16 -13.62
C GLY A 254 -10.18 9.97 -14.94
N GLY A 255 -9.61 10.40 -16.10
CA GLY A 255 -10.20 10.23 -17.43
C GLY A 255 -10.02 8.83 -18.05
N PRO A 256 -10.53 8.60 -19.28
CA PRO A 256 -11.45 9.48 -19.98
C PRO A 256 -12.85 9.52 -19.36
N ALA A 257 -13.57 10.62 -19.50
CA ALA A 257 -14.94 10.80 -19.03
C ALA A 257 -15.20 10.37 -17.56
N ASN A 258 -14.25 10.61 -16.65
CA ASN A 258 -14.27 10.21 -15.23
C ASN A 258 -14.23 8.70 -14.96
N ALA A 259 -13.91 7.87 -15.97
CA ALA A 259 -14.00 6.41 -15.88
C ALA A 259 -12.92 5.77 -15.01
N THR A 260 -11.81 6.46 -14.73
CA THR A 260 -10.68 5.90 -13.96
C THR A 260 -10.47 6.58 -12.59
N HIS A 261 -11.41 7.41 -12.15
CA HIS A 261 -11.33 7.96 -10.79
C HIS A 261 -11.33 6.86 -9.74
N LEU A 262 -10.42 7.02 -8.77
CA LEU A 262 -10.44 6.35 -7.47
C LEU A 262 -10.87 7.36 -6.39
N PHE A 263 -11.12 6.92 -5.17
CA PHE A 263 -11.45 7.82 -4.07
C PHE A 263 -10.50 9.03 -3.98
N ALA A 264 -9.19 8.77 -3.97
CA ALA A 264 -8.18 9.81 -3.78
C ALA A 264 -8.16 10.83 -4.94
N THR A 265 -8.26 10.37 -6.19
CA THR A 265 -8.28 11.26 -7.36
C THR A 265 -9.58 12.02 -7.48
N TYR A 266 -10.71 11.44 -7.09
CA TYR A 266 -11.99 12.14 -7.11
C TYR A 266 -12.11 13.16 -5.99
N ALA A 267 -11.64 12.84 -4.78
CA ALA A 267 -11.53 13.80 -3.68
C ALA A 267 -10.70 15.04 -4.08
N TYR A 268 -9.58 14.81 -4.74
CA TYR A 268 -8.73 15.89 -5.26
C TYR A 268 -9.44 16.71 -6.34
N GLN A 269 -10.11 16.06 -7.29
CA GLN A 269 -10.86 16.70 -8.37
C GLN A 269 -11.93 17.63 -7.79
N LEU A 270 -12.74 17.16 -6.85
CA LEU A 270 -13.77 17.97 -6.19
C LEU A 270 -13.15 19.07 -5.31
N GLY A 271 -12.26 18.69 -4.41
CA GLY A 271 -11.72 19.62 -3.42
C GLY A 271 -10.88 20.73 -4.03
N ILE A 272 -9.90 20.34 -4.84
CA ILE A 272 -8.88 21.25 -5.40
C ILE A 272 -9.24 21.64 -6.83
N GLY A 273 -9.64 20.67 -7.66
CA GLY A 273 -9.93 20.92 -9.08
C GLY A 273 -11.14 21.83 -9.31
N THR A 274 -12.21 21.64 -8.54
CA THR A 274 -13.43 22.46 -8.65
C THR A 274 -13.62 23.47 -7.51
N GLY A 275 -12.75 23.44 -6.50
CA GLY A 275 -12.81 24.34 -5.34
C GLY A 275 -13.88 24.01 -4.31
N LEU A 276 -14.53 22.84 -4.40
CA LEU A 276 -15.56 22.36 -3.47
C LEU A 276 -14.90 21.62 -2.30
N LEU A 277 -14.12 22.33 -1.46
CA LEU A 277 -13.28 21.77 -0.41
C LEU A 277 -14.03 20.80 0.51
N SER A 278 -15.25 21.16 0.91
CA SER A 278 -16.07 20.37 1.82
C SER A 278 -16.56 19.06 1.20
N GLU A 279 -16.94 19.08 -0.06
CA GLU A 279 -17.36 17.87 -0.80
C GLU A 279 -16.14 16.95 -1.05
N GLY A 280 -14.98 17.52 -1.40
CA GLY A 280 -13.73 16.77 -1.51
C GLY A 280 -13.30 16.12 -0.18
N ALA A 281 -13.45 16.84 0.95
CA ALA A 281 -13.22 16.29 2.28
C ALA A 281 -14.20 15.16 2.62
N ALA A 282 -15.49 15.29 2.25
CA ALA A 282 -16.49 14.25 2.44
C ALA A 282 -16.15 12.98 1.65
N VAL A 283 -15.67 13.10 0.40
CA VAL A 283 -15.17 11.95 -0.40
C VAL A 283 -13.99 11.28 0.28
N SER A 284 -13.02 12.06 0.77
CA SER A 284 -11.84 11.52 1.47
C SER A 284 -12.22 10.74 2.73
N LEU A 285 -13.18 11.27 3.51
CA LEU A 285 -13.67 10.61 4.73
C LEU A 285 -14.54 9.39 4.43
N ALA A 286 -15.27 9.37 3.32
CA ALA A 286 -16.04 8.18 2.89
C ALA A 286 -15.14 6.97 2.60
N MET A 287 -13.87 7.18 2.24
CA MET A 287 -12.88 6.12 2.06
C MET A 287 -12.51 5.44 3.39
N PHE A 288 -12.47 6.19 4.50
CA PHE A 288 -11.93 5.74 5.78
C PHE A 288 -12.64 4.50 6.37
N PRO A 289 -13.98 4.42 6.44
CA PRO A 289 -14.67 3.25 6.97
C PRO A 289 -14.34 1.96 6.21
N PHE A 290 -14.22 2.02 4.89
CA PHE A 290 -13.89 0.87 4.06
C PHE A 290 -12.47 0.39 4.33
N LEU A 291 -11.51 1.31 4.37
CA LEU A 291 -10.11 0.98 4.63
C LEU A 291 -9.93 0.45 6.05
N PHE A 292 -10.59 1.07 7.03
CA PHE A 292 -10.61 0.61 8.42
C PHE A 292 -11.16 -0.82 8.54
N LEU A 293 -12.30 -1.09 7.90
CA LEU A 293 -12.89 -2.44 7.89
C LEU A 293 -11.95 -3.48 7.29
N ILE A 294 -11.33 -3.18 6.14
CA ILE A 294 -10.35 -4.07 5.49
C ILE A 294 -9.20 -4.39 6.44
N VAL A 295 -8.63 -3.36 7.09
CA VAL A 295 -7.52 -3.52 8.04
C VAL A 295 -7.93 -4.37 9.24
N VAL A 296 -9.08 -4.07 9.85
CA VAL A 296 -9.58 -4.82 11.02
C VAL A 296 -9.84 -6.29 10.68
N VAL A 297 -10.54 -6.57 9.58
CA VAL A 297 -10.82 -7.94 9.14
C VAL A 297 -9.52 -8.71 8.93
N GLN A 298 -8.54 -8.10 8.28
CA GLN A 298 -7.27 -8.75 7.98
C GLN A 298 -6.43 -8.97 9.24
N LEU A 299 -6.38 -8.02 10.18
CA LEU A 299 -5.70 -8.19 11.47
C LEU A 299 -6.34 -9.29 12.33
N LEU A 300 -7.67 -9.36 12.36
CA LEU A 300 -8.37 -10.44 13.06
C LEU A 300 -8.05 -11.81 12.45
N TYR A 301 -7.93 -11.88 11.12
CA TYR A 301 -7.55 -13.12 10.44
C TYR A 301 -6.10 -13.52 10.77
N ILE A 302 -5.14 -12.59 10.73
CA ILE A 302 -3.73 -12.84 11.08
C ILE A 302 -3.64 -13.43 12.49
N ARG A 303 -4.31 -12.82 13.48
CA ARG A 303 -4.33 -13.34 14.86
C ARG A 303 -4.83 -14.79 14.95
N ARG A 304 -5.83 -15.16 14.17
CA ARG A 304 -6.35 -16.55 14.16
C ARG A 304 -5.35 -17.54 13.56
N VAL A 305 -4.52 -17.12 12.62
CA VAL A 305 -3.51 -17.98 11.97
C VAL A 305 -2.31 -18.18 12.90
N GLU A 306 -1.89 -17.14 13.64
CA GLU A 306 -0.77 -17.22 14.58
C GLU A 306 -1.08 -18.05 15.85
N THR A 307 -2.36 -18.15 16.23
CA THR A 307 -2.78 -18.89 17.44
C THR A 307 -3.08 -20.38 17.18
N ARG A 308 -2.95 -20.86 15.94
CA ARG A 308 -3.06 -22.25 15.54
C ARG A 308 -1.71 -22.86 15.21
#